data_419895102c32d03311e30b311a787c71
#
_entry.id   419895102c32d03311e30b311a787c71
#
_cell.length_a   1.000
_cell.length_b   1.000
_cell.length_c   1.000
_cell.angle_alpha   90.00
_cell.angle_beta   90.00
_cell.angle_gamma   90.00
#
_symmetry.space_group_name_H-M   'P 1'
#
loop_
_entity.id
_entity.type
_entity.pdbx_description
1 polymer ?
#
loop_
_entity_poly.entity_id
_entity_poly.type
_entity_poly.pdbx_seq_one_letter_code
_entity_poly.pdbx_strand_id
1 'polypeptide(L)'
;MKKYFNLQLFETDAQIIDRSGAESLIPEDRAAEIIQGAIAQSAVLSMGRRLANMTAAQTRLPVLDALPIAYFVNGDTGQKKTTRQAWDKKTIIAEEIAVIVPIPEAVLDDADYDIWGEVRPRIQEAFGQVIDAAILFGTDKPATWREGLVPSATTAGAVKQISADLYTDLLGEGGIISKVEESGYFVSGHMADIGMRAKLRGLKDGNERPLFLNSMQQAGNYTLDGSAIQFPRNGAFDKTKAHMISGDFSQLVYSIRQDITFKLFTEGVVQNTDGTIAYNLMQNDMVALRAVMRLGWEIPNPVNAMAKEKAKRFPFAVLTPTSA
;
A
#
# COMPACT_ATOMS: atom_id res chain seq x y z
N MET A 1 8.68 64.32 -71.52
CA MET A 1 7.69 63.80 -70.60
C MET A 1 8.34 62.75 -69.72
N LYS A 2 8.75 63.10 -68.48
CA LYS A 2 9.28 62.16 -67.52
C LYS A 2 8.12 61.54 -66.77
N LYS A 3 7.89 60.23 -66.96
CA LYS A 3 6.95 59.44 -66.15
C LYS A 3 7.57 59.17 -64.76
N TYR A 4 7.04 59.78 -63.76
CA TYR A 4 7.35 59.44 -62.38
C TYR A 4 6.56 58.16 -62.03
N PHE A 5 7.28 57.08 -61.72
CA PHE A 5 6.70 55.92 -61.10
C PHE A 5 6.51 56.26 -59.63
N ASN A 6 5.27 56.26 -59.17
CA ASN A 6 4.91 56.43 -57.75
C ASN A 6 5.13 55.11 -57.07
N LEU A 7 6.22 55.03 -56.30
CA LEU A 7 6.60 53.83 -55.51
C LEU A 7 6.08 53.95 -54.07
N GLN A 8 4.77 54.22 -53.94
CA GLN A 8 4.07 54.21 -52.68
C GLN A 8 2.95 53.22 -52.71
N LEU A 9 3.28 51.94 -52.68
CA LEU A 9 2.39 50.85 -52.33
C LEU A 9 3.16 49.92 -51.35
N PHE A 10 3.61 50.48 -50.28
CA PHE A 10 3.81 49.75 -49.05
C PHE A 10 2.72 50.24 -48.13
N GLU A 11 1.61 49.46 -48.03
CA GLU A 11 0.72 49.58 -46.95
C GLU A 11 1.51 49.43 -45.65
N THR A 12 1.31 50.37 -44.75
CA THR A 12 1.97 50.46 -43.44
C THR A 12 1.40 49.46 -42.46
N ASP A 13 1.08 48.25 -42.86
CA ASP A 13 0.92 47.11 -42.00
C ASP A 13 2.07 46.15 -42.25
N ALA A 14 3.18 46.38 -41.59
CA ALA A 14 4.20 45.36 -41.45
C ALA A 14 3.57 44.19 -40.64
N GLN A 15 2.89 43.30 -41.33
CA GLN A 15 2.46 42.01 -40.77
C GLN A 15 3.75 41.27 -40.46
N ILE A 16 4.19 41.43 -39.21
CA ILE A 16 5.25 40.61 -38.66
C ILE A 16 4.61 39.23 -38.50
N ILE A 17 5.22 38.22 -39.14
CA ILE A 17 4.89 36.83 -38.88
C ILE A 17 5.26 36.59 -37.42
N ASP A 18 4.31 36.73 -36.51
CA ASP A 18 4.50 36.46 -35.12
C ASP A 18 4.50 34.96 -34.84
N ARG A 19 4.82 34.58 -33.63
CA ARG A 19 4.90 33.19 -33.22
C ARG A 19 3.55 32.46 -33.34
N SER A 20 2.43 33.19 -33.20
CA SER A 20 1.09 32.63 -33.33
C SER A 20 0.71 32.33 -34.78
N GLY A 21 1.18 33.14 -35.73
CA GLY A 21 0.98 32.90 -37.16
C GLY A 21 1.90 31.85 -37.78
N ALA A 22 3.00 31.51 -37.10
CA ALA A 22 3.99 30.51 -37.52
C ALA A 22 3.94 29.23 -36.69
N GLU A 23 2.95 29.03 -35.83
CA GLU A 23 2.87 27.94 -34.88
C GLU A 23 2.96 26.55 -35.55
N SER A 24 2.38 26.40 -36.75
CA SER A 24 2.45 25.15 -37.51
C SER A 24 3.80 24.89 -38.19
N LEU A 25 4.68 25.91 -38.25
CA LEU A 25 6.00 25.82 -38.88
C LEU A 25 7.14 25.73 -37.87
N ILE A 26 6.86 25.99 -36.58
CA ILE A 26 7.83 25.87 -35.49
C ILE A 26 7.78 24.41 -35.03
N PRO A 27 8.84 23.63 -35.24
CA PRO A 27 8.87 22.27 -34.66
C PRO A 27 8.83 22.35 -33.15
N GLU A 28 7.83 21.73 -32.56
CA GLU A 28 7.78 21.50 -31.12
C GLU A 28 8.84 20.47 -30.75
N ASP A 29 9.79 20.90 -29.94
CA ASP A 29 10.79 19.98 -29.36
C ASP A 29 10.08 19.20 -28.23
N ARG A 30 9.69 17.97 -28.51
CA ARG A 30 9.07 17.08 -27.51
C ARG A 30 10.19 16.48 -26.68
N ALA A 31 10.06 16.54 -25.35
CA ALA A 31 10.95 15.83 -24.47
C ALA A 31 10.94 14.33 -24.80
N ALA A 32 12.11 13.77 -25.10
CA ALA A 32 12.25 12.35 -25.41
C ALA A 32 11.99 11.44 -24.19
N GLU A 33 11.82 12.03 -23.01
CA GLU A 33 11.62 11.33 -21.75
C GLU A 33 10.29 11.75 -21.12
N ILE A 34 9.46 10.77 -20.78
CA ILE A 34 8.23 10.99 -20.02
C ILE A 34 8.58 11.17 -18.55
N ILE A 35 8.29 12.35 -17.99
CA ILE A 35 8.51 12.62 -16.57
C ILE A 35 7.52 11.80 -15.75
N GLN A 36 8.02 10.75 -15.12
CA GLN A 36 7.22 9.87 -14.25
C GLN A 36 7.33 10.29 -12.79
N GLY A 37 6.23 10.16 -12.06
CA GLY A 37 6.29 10.18 -10.59
C GLY A 37 7.02 8.93 -10.06
N ALA A 38 7.53 9.00 -8.83
CA ALA A 38 8.16 7.85 -8.19
C ALA A 38 7.17 6.67 -8.10
N ILE A 39 7.59 5.51 -8.58
CA ILE A 39 6.79 4.27 -8.51
C ILE A 39 6.73 3.81 -7.06
N ALA A 40 5.53 3.73 -6.52
CA ALA A 40 5.29 3.27 -5.16
C ALA A 40 4.86 1.80 -5.17
N GLN A 41 5.72 0.91 -4.70
CA GLN A 41 5.38 -0.49 -4.48
C GLN A 41 4.49 -0.64 -3.23
N SER A 42 3.95 -1.85 -2.98
CA SER A 42 3.20 -2.15 -1.76
C SER A 42 4.06 -1.90 -0.51
N ALA A 43 3.61 -0.97 0.33
CA ALA A 43 4.25 -0.66 1.60
C ALA A 43 4.02 -1.78 2.62
N VAL A 44 2.86 -2.41 2.60
CA VAL A 44 2.51 -3.52 3.50
C VAL A 44 3.38 -4.74 3.24
N LEU A 45 3.58 -5.11 1.97
CA LEU A 45 4.41 -6.26 1.62
C LEU A 45 5.89 -6.01 1.94
N SER A 46 6.36 -4.76 1.90
CA SER A 46 7.75 -4.42 2.25
C SER A 46 8.05 -4.60 3.73
N MET A 47 7.04 -4.43 4.61
CA MET A 47 7.16 -4.61 6.06
C MET A 47 6.81 -6.03 6.52
N GLY A 48 5.90 -6.70 5.81
CA GLY A 48 5.42 -8.03 6.14
C GLY A 48 6.46 -9.13 5.91
N ARG A 49 6.29 -10.26 6.59
CA ARG A 49 7.16 -11.43 6.44
C ARG A 49 6.72 -12.28 5.26
N ARG A 50 7.58 -12.38 4.25
CA ARG A 50 7.37 -13.28 3.11
C ARG A 50 7.65 -14.73 3.52
N LEU A 51 6.72 -15.62 3.22
CA LEU A 51 6.91 -17.07 3.29
C LEU A 51 7.42 -17.63 1.95
N ALA A 52 7.77 -18.91 1.95
CA ALA A 52 8.08 -19.63 0.70
C ALA A 52 6.89 -19.55 -0.27
N ASN A 53 7.18 -19.56 -1.57
CA ASN A 53 6.15 -19.49 -2.60
C ASN A 53 5.17 -20.67 -2.51
N MET A 54 3.90 -20.40 -2.75
CA MET A 54 2.86 -21.42 -2.70
C MET A 54 2.88 -22.29 -3.95
N THR A 55 2.87 -23.60 -3.77
CA THR A 55 2.70 -24.57 -4.85
C THR A 55 1.23 -24.93 -5.10
N ALA A 56 0.35 -24.73 -4.10
CA ALA A 56 -1.08 -25.00 -4.16
C ALA A 56 -1.88 -23.70 -3.94
N ALA A 57 -3.19 -23.71 -4.19
CA ALA A 57 -4.10 -22.58 -3.96
C ALA A 57 -4.20 -22.19 -2.48
N GLN A 58 -3.92 -23.14 -1.59
CA GLN A 58 -4.02 -22.97 -0.15
C GLN A 58 -2.78 -23.52 0.54
N THR A 59 -2.29 -22.80 1.54
CA THR A 59 -1.20 -23.25 2.43
C THR A 59 -1.68 -23.20 3.87
N ARG A 60 -1.56 -24.30 4.58
CA ARG A 60 -1.93 -24.40 6.01
C ARG A 60 -0.76 -24.01 6.88
N LEU A 61 -1.01 -23.12 7.83
CA LEU A 61 -0.06 -22.71 8.87
C LEU A 61 -0.49 -23.32 10.19
N PRO A 62 0.28 -24.24 10.79
CA PRO A 62 0.05 -24.64 12.17
C PRO A 62 0.39 -23.48 13.10
N VAL A 63 -0.53 -23.10 13.97
CA VAL A 63 -0.37 -22.00 14.91
C VAL A 63 -0.62 -22.52 16.32
N LEU A 64 0.24 -22.14 17.27
CA LEU A 64 0.09 -22.53 18.65
C LEU A 64 -1.16 -21.87 19.27
N ASP A 65 -2.06 -22.66 19.82
CA ASP A 65 -3.34 -22.20 20.39
C ASP A 65 -3.41 -22.33 21.92
N ALA A 66 -2.69 -23.30 22.51
CA ALA A 66 -2.61 -23.44 23.95
C ALA A 66 -1.19 -23.74 24.40
N LEU A 67 -0.76 -23.05 25.47
CA LEU A 67 0.53 -23.26 26.11
C LEU A 67 0.43 -24.32 27.22
N PRO A 68 1.47 -25.13 27.43
CA PRO A 68 1.57 -26.00 28.60
C PRO A 68 1.69 -25.15 29.88
N ILE A 69 1.09 -25.63 30.95
CA ILE A 69 1.14 -24.98 32.27
C ILE A 69 2.04 -25.79 33.17
N ALA A 70 3.10 -25.14 33.68
CA ALA A 70 3.96 -25.69 34.68
C ALA A 70 3.46 -25.32 36.12
N TYR A 71 3.70 -26.16 37.08
CA TYR A 71 3.34 -25.93 38.48
C TYR A 71 4.38 -26.54 39.41
N PHE A 72 4.48 -25.97 40.58
CA PHE A 72 5.34 -26.53 41.64
C PHE A 72 4.69 -27.75 42.31
N VAL A 73 5.48 -28.76 42.59
CA VAL A 73 5.03 -29.96 43.29
C VAL A 73 5.44 -29.84 44.75
N ASN A 74 4.49 -30.03 45.66
CA ASN A 74 4.77 -29.97 47.09
C ASN A 74 5.28 -31.34 47.59
N GLY A 75 6.51 -31.35 48.14
CA GLY A 75 7.14 -32.54 48.74
C GLY A 75 7.55 -33.61 47.73
N ASP A 76 8.24 -34.63 48.22
CA ASP A 76 8.82 -35.69 47.40
C ASP A 76 7.80 -36.63 46.76
N THR A 77 6.58 -36.71 47.32
CA THR A 77 5.49 -37.58 46.88
C THR A 77 4.36 -36.84 46.21
N GLY A 78 4.52 -35.53 45.93
CA GLY A 78 3.48 -34.70 45.33
C GLY A 78 3.07 -35.20 43.91
N GLN A 79 1.78 -35.17 43.65
CA GLN A 79 1.23 -35.63 42.37
C GLN A 79 1.56 -34.63 41.22
N LYS A 80 2.16 -35.14 40.15
CA LYS A 80 2.45 -34.39 38.92
C LYS A 80 1.21 -34.33 38.07
N LYS A 81 0.71 -33.12 37.79
CA LYS A 81 -0.48 -32.90 36.96
C LYS A 81 -0.10 -32.91 35.47
N THR A 82 -0.98 -33.44 34.66
CA THR A 82 -0.81 -33.41 33.20
C THR A 82 -1.27 -32.07 32.63
N THR A 83 -0.59 -31.61 31.59
CA THR A 83 -0.97 -30.44 30.82
C THR A 83 -0.94 -30.81 29.34
N ARG A 84 -1.66 -30.03 28.52
CA ARG A 84 -1.68 -30.24 27.08
C ARG A 84 -1.27 -28.98 26.33
N GLN A 85 -0.70 -29.18 25.17
CA GLN A 85 -0.45 -28.17 24.17
C GLN A 85 -1.39 -28.42 23.00
N ALA A 86 -1.94 -27.35 22.41
CA ALA A 86 -2.83 -27.43 21.27
C ALA A 86 -2.37 -26.52 20.13
N TRP A 87 -2.66 -26.93 18.91
CA TRP A 87 -2.40 -26.16 17.70
C TRP A 87 -3.69 -25.90 16.96
N ASP A 88 -3.86 -24.66 16.48
CA ASP A 88 -4.89 -24.24 15.56
C ASP A 88 -4.36 -24.23 14.12
N LYS A 89 -5.24 -24.22 13.15
CA LYS A 89 -4.91 -24.18 11.72
C LYS A 89 -5.31 -22.84 11.16
N LYS A 90 -4.34 -22.08 10.65
CA LYS A 90 -4.59 -20.92 9.81
C LYS A 90 -4.31 -21.29 8.37
N THR A 91 -5.08 -20.74 7.45
CA THR A 91 -4.94 -21.05 6.02
C THR A 91 -4.72 -19.79 5.25
N ILE A 92 -3.62 -19.73 4.51
CA ILE A 92 -3.39 -18.70 3.49
C ILE A 92 -4.02 -19.19 2.20
N ILE A 93 -4.91 -18.37 1.62
CA ILE A 93 -5.57 -18.64 0.35
C ILE A 93 -5.04 -17.65 -0.67
N ALA A 94 -4.51 -18.16 -1.78
CA ALA A 94 -4.00 -17.33 -2.86
C ALA A 94 -5.15 -16.89 -3.77
N GLU A 95 -5.36 -15.59 -3.85
CA GLU A 95 -6.34 -14.95 -4.72
C GLU A 95 -5.66 -14.24 -5.87
N GLU A 96 -6.39 -14.06 -6.95
CA GLU A 96 -5.91 -13.47 -8.19
C GLU A 96 -6.22 -11.98 -8.25
N ILE A 97 -5.21 -11.19 -8.58
CA ILE A 97 -5.33 -9.79 -8.95
C ILE A 97 -4.99 -9.70 -10.44
N ALA A 98 -5.87 -9.08 -11.22
CA ALA A 98 -5.68 -8.96 -12.66
C ALA A 98 -6.06 -7.56 -13.15
N VAL A 99 -5.40 -7.14 -14.22
CA VAL A 99 -5.74 -5.93 -14.96
C VAL A 99 -5.57 -6.19 -16.45
N ILE A 100 -6.42 -5.58 -17.26
CA ILE A 100 -6.34 -5.58 -18.73
C ILE A 100 -6.27 -4.14 -19.19
N VAL A 101 -5.25 -3.80 -19.97
CA VAL A 101 -5.06 -2.49 -20.57
C VAL A 101 -5.14 -2.65 -22.10
N PRO A 102 -6.25 -2.27 -22.75
CA PRO A 102 -6.38 -2.26 -24.19
C PRO A 102 -5.75 -0.98 -24.78
N ILE A 103 -5.00 -1.10 -25.85
CA ILE A 103 -4.35 0.01 -26.56
C ILE A 103 -4.58 -0.19 -28.07
N PRO A 104 -5.02 0.83 -28.82
CA PRO A 104 -5.12 0.76 -30.28
C PRO A 104 -3.75 0.50 -30.93
N GLU A 105 -3.71 -0.36 -31.94
CA GLU A 105 -2.46 -0.73 -32.62
C GLU A 105 -1.83 0.49 -33.32
N ALA A 106 -2.65 1.33 -33.93
CA ALA A 106 -2.20 2.59 -34.52
C ALA A 106 -1.46 3.51 -33.53
N VAL A 107 -1.86 3.53 -32.25
CA VAL A 107 -1.16 4.32 -31.22
C VAL A 107 0.20 3.72 -30.90
N LEU A 108 0.32 2.40 -30.97
CA LEU A 108 1.62 1.72 -30.74
C LEU A 108 2.59 1.96 -31.91
N ASP A 109 2.07 1.99 -33.16
CA ASP A 109 2.85 2.20 -34.35
C ASP A 109 3.30 3.66 -34.54
N ASP A 110 2.43 4.61 -34.14
CA ASP A 110 2.69 6.05 -34.28
C ASP A 110 3.44 6.66 -33.07
N ALA A 111 3.63 5.89 -32.01
CA ALA A 111 4.24 6.40 -30.80
C ALA A 111 5.76 6.43 -30.89
N ASP A 112 6.36 7.58 -30.61
CA ASP A 112 7.82 7.76 -30.48
C ASP A 112 8.39 7.17 -29.18
N TYR A 113 7.51 6.63 -28.29
CA TYR A 113 7.85 6.13 -26.97
C TYR A 113 7.53 4.65 -26.84
N ASP A 114 8.30 3.94 -25.99
CA ASP A 114 7.94 2.58 -25.53
C ASP A 114 6.76 2.62 -24.56
N ILE A 115 5.54 2.60 -25.11
CA ILE A 115 4.28 2.61 -24.31
C ILE A 115 4.24 1.44 -23.33
N TRP A 116 4.75 0.26 -23.70
CA TRP A 116 4.76 -0.91 -22.82
C TRP A 116 5.73 -0.75 -21.66
N GLY A 117 6.87 -0.09 -21.91
CA GLY A 117 7.82 0.28 -20.85
C GLY A 117 7.23 1.23 -19.83
N GLU A 118 6.28 2.10 -20.26
CA GLU A 118 5.55 3.03 -19.40
C GLU A 118 4.41 2.37 -18.63
N VAL A 119 3.65 1.51 -19.28
CA VAL A 119 2.43 0.91 -18.71
C VAL A 119 2.77 -0.14 -17.63
N ARG A 120 3.81 -0.95 -17.84
CA ARG A 120 4.19 -2.03 -16.89
C ARG A 120 4.45 -1.55 -15.47
N PRO A 121 5.27 -0.48 -15.23
CA PRO A 121 5.48 0.04 -13.88
C PRO A 121 4.20 0.56 -13.22
N ARG A 122 3.30 1.18 -14.02
CA ARG A 122 2.01 1.69 -13.52
C ARG A 122 1.06 0.56 -13.10
N ILE A 123 1.09 -0.55 -13.81
CA ILE A 123 0.36 -1.75 -13.40
C ILE A 123 0.90 -2.30 -12.06
N GLN A 124 2.21 -2.31 -11.86
CA GLN A 124 2.81 -2.74 -10.59
C GLN A 124 2.42 -1.82 -9.43
N GLU A 125 2.38 -0.52 -9.65
CA GLU A 125 1.90 0.46 -8.68
C GLU A 125 0.41 0.24 -8.34
N ALA A 126 -0.44 0.03 -9.34
CA ALA A 126 -1.85 -0.26 -9.15
C ALA A 126 -2.07 -1.56 -8.36
N PHE A 127 -1.29 -2.61 -8.62
CA PHE A 127 -1.35 -3.84 -7.82
C PHE A 127 -0.93 -3.59 -6.37
N GLY A 128 0.15 -2.82 -6.14
CA GLY A 128 0.56 -2.42 -4.79
C GLY A 128 -0.53 -1.67 -4.05
N GLN A 129 -1.23 -0.76 -4.73
CA GLN A 129 -2.35 0.00 -4.15
C GLN A 129 -3.52 -0.91 -3.74
N VAL A 130 -3.96 -1.80 -4.62
CA VAL A 130 -5.08 -2.72 -4.34
C VAL A 130 -4.73 -3.67 -3.19
N ILE A 131 -3.51 -4.21 -3.17
CA ILE A 131 -3.03 -5.10 -2.10
C ILE A 131 -3.02 -4.37 -0.76
N ASP A 132 -2.44 -3.18 -0.70
CA ASP A 132 -2.36 -2.39 0.53
C ASP A 132 -3.75 -2.00 1.04
N ALA A 133 -4.67 -1.56 0.17
CA ALA A 133 -6.04 -1.23 0.53
C ALA A 133 -6.81 -2.44 1.08
N ALA A 134 -6.66 -3.61 0.46
CA ALA A 134 -7.31 -4.84 0.91
C ALA A 134 -6.75 -5.35 2.24
N ILE A 135 -5.42 -5.32 2.44
CA ILE A 135 -4.79 -5.78 3.68
C ILE A 135 -5.05 -4.81 4.84
N LEU A 136 -4.90 -3.50 4.63
CA LEU A 136 -5.04 -2.51 5.70
C LEU A 136 -6.51 -2.31 6.08
N PHE A 137 -7.37 -2.06 5.11
CA PHE A 137 -8.73 -1.60 5.35
C PHE A 137 -9.82 -2.61 4.97
N GLY A 138 -9.46 -3.71 4.30
CA GLY A 138 -10.42 -4.67 3.76
C GLY A 138 -11.23 -4.12 2.58
N THR A 139 -10.75 -3.08 1.92
CA THR A 139 -11.41 -2.48 0.76
C THR A 139 -11.27 -3.43 -0.44
N ASP A 140 -12.40 -3.78 -1.06
CA ASP A 140 -12.49 -4.67 -2.23
C ASP A 140 -11.78 -6.02 -2.04
N LYS A 141 -11.65 -6.48 -0.79
CA LYS A 141 -10.99 -7.75 -0.49
C LYS A 141 -11.81 -8.94 -1.00
N PRO A 142 -11.16 -10.01 -1.47
CA PRO A 142 -11.84 -11.27 -1.75
C PRO A 142 -12.55 -11.81 -0.49
N ALA A 143 -13.70 -12.46 -0.67
CA ALA A 143 -14.47 -13.03 0.44
C ALA A 143 -13.70 -14.09 1.24
N THR A 144 -12.75 -14.77 0.61
CA THR A 144 -11.89 -15.79 1.20
C THR A 144 -10.79 -15.24 2.10
N TRP A 145 -10.43 -13.96 1.93
CA TRP A 145 -9.46 -13.30 2.79
C TRP A 145 -10.08 -12.88 4.12
N ARG A 146 -9.25 -12.87 5.15
CA ARG A 146 -9.64 -12.35 6.45
C ARG A 146 -9.96 -10.85 6.38
N GLU A 147 -10.58 -10.33 7.44
CA GLU A 147 -10.77 -8.89 7.62
C GLU A 147 -9.42 -8.14 7.64
N GLY A 148 -9.43 -6.91 7.10
CA GLY A 148 -8.24 -6.06 7.08
C GLY A 148 -7.69 -5.75 8.48
N LEU A 149 -6.48 -5.18 8.54
CA LEU A 149 -5.81 -4.85 9.81
C LEU A 149 -6.65 -3.91 10.67
N VAL A 150 -7.16 -2.81 10.10
CA VAL A 150 -7.93 -1.80 10.83
C VAL A 150 -9.24 -2.36 11.39
N PRO A 151 -10.11 -3.03 10.61
CA PRO A 151 -11.30 -3.68 11.16
C PRO A 151 -10.97 -4.74 12.22
N SER A 152 -9.92 -5.55 12.01
CA SER A 152 -9.49 -6.56 12.98
C SER A 152 -9.00 -5.95 14.30
N ALA A 153 -8.25 -4.84 14.24
CA ALA A 153 -7.81 -4.10 15.43
C ALA A 153 -9.00 -3.50 16.18
N THR A 154 -10.00 -3.00 15.45
CA THR A 154 -11.23 -2.46 16.03
C THR A 154 -11.98 -3.55 16.80
N THR A 155 -12.13 -4.72 16.21
CA THR A 155 -12.79 -5.88 16.85
C THR A 155 -12.03 -6.35 18.11
N ALA A 156 -10.69 -6.29 18.09
CA ALA A 156 -9.86 -6.65 19.24
C ALA A 156 -9.77 -5.55 20.32
N GLY A 157 -10.35 -4.36 20.08
CA GLY A 157 -10.25 -3.22 21.00
C GLY A 157 -8.88 -2.53 21.00
N ALA A 158 -8.03 -2.85 20.02
CA ALA A 158 -6.70 -2.29 19.85
C ALA A 158 -6.72 -0.97 19.04
N VAL A 159 -7.61 -0.07 19.42
CA VAL A 159 -7.76 1.24 18.77
C VAL A 159 -7.63 2.36 19.78
N LYS A 160 -7.07 3.48 19.36
CA LYS A 160 -7.00 4.73 20.09
C LYS A 160 -7.48 5.85 19.19
N GLN A 161 -8.38 6.69 19.66
CA GLN A 161 -8.73 7.93 18.95
C GLN A 161 -7.65 8.98 19.17
N ILE A 162 -7.33 9.72 18.12
CA ILE A 162 -6.40 10.84 18.23
C ILE A 162 -7.00 11.92 19.11
N SER A 163 -6.21 12.42 20.06
CA SER A 163 -6.56 13.50 20.94
C SER A 163 -5.71 14.75 20.67
N ALA A 164 -5.84 15.76 21.52
CA ALA A 164 -4.98 16.95 21.48
C ALA A 164 -3.54 16.63 21.91
N ASP A 165 -3.34 15.62 22.77
CA ASP A 165 -2.04 15.14 23.21
C ASP A 165 -1.60 13.90 22.41
N LEU A 166 -1.04 14.17 21.24
CA LEU A 166 -0.55 13.13 20.35
C LEU A 166 0.61 12.30 20.97
N TYR A 167 1.40 12.89 21.86
CA TYR A 167 2.49 12.18 22.50
C TYR A 167 1.97 11.03 23.38
N THR A 168 0.98 11.31 24.22
CA THR A 168 0.31 10.31 25.05
C THR A 168 -0.46 9.29 24.22
N ASP A 169 -1.10 9.72 23.11
CA ASP A 169 -1.80 8.79 22.21
C ASP A 169 -0.87 7.78 21.54
N LEU A 170 0.38 8.15 21.31
CA LEU A 170 1.37 7.27 20.68
C LEU A 170 2.16 6.44 21.72
N LEU A 171 2.77 7.11 22.68
CA LEU A 171 3.79 6.56 23.59
C LEU A 171 3.30 6.40 25.05
N GLY A 172 2.22 7.09 25.43
CA GLY A 172 1.70 7.04 26.78
C GLY A 172 0.95 5.75 27.12
N GLU A 173 0.58 5.61 28.38
CA GLU A 173 -0.26 4.52 28.86
C GLU A 173 -1.61 4.51 28.12
N GLY A 174 -2.03 3.35 27.61
CA GLY A 174 -3.19 3.21 26.77
C GLY A 174 -3.06 3.82 25.36
N GLY A 175 -1.87 4.26 24.98
CA GLY A 175 -1.51 4.66 23.61
C GLY A 175 -1.42 3.45 22.68
N ILE A 176 -1.18 3.71 21.39
CA ILE A 176 -1.16 2.63 20.39
C ILE A 176 -0.01 1.62 20.61
N ILE A 177 1.15 2.07 21.07
CA ILE A 177 2.29 1.19 21.37
C ILE A 177 1.97 0.33 22.60
N SER A 178 1.48 0.93 23.69
CA SER A 178 1.06 0.23 24.91
C SER A 178 0.03 -0.87 24.62
N LYS A 179 -0.96 -0.64 23.73
CA LYS A 179 -1.96 -1.65 23.37
C LYS A 179 -1.37 -2.86 22.65
N VAL A 180 -0.33 -2.68 21.84
CA VAL A 180 0.39 -3.80 21.22
C VAL A 180 1.18 -4.59 22.28
N GLU A 181 1.85 -3.90 23.20
CA GLU A 181 2.62 -4.50 24.28
C GLU A 181 1.73 -5.25 25.25
N GLU A 182 0.56 -4.71 25.62
CA GLU A 182 -0.46 -5.40 26.44
C GLU A 182 -0.93 -6.71 25.79
N SER A 183 -0.95 -6.76 24.45
CA SER A 183 -1.22 -7.99 23.69
C SER A 183 -0.04 -8.97 23.68
N GLY A 184 1.11 -8.62 24.29
CA GLY A 184 2.31 -9.43 24.38
C GLY A 184 3.16 -9.46 23.11
N TYR A 185 3.07 -8.42 22.28
CA TYR A 185 3.90 -8.21 21.10
C TYR A 185 4.74 -6.95 21.25
N PHE A 186 5.88 -6.91 20.58
CA PHE A 186 6.69 -5.70 20.45
C PHE A 186 6.44 -5.06 19.10
N VAL A 187 6.42 -3.74 19.07
CA VAL A 187 6.26 -2.99 17.83
C VAL A 187 7.54 -3.10 17.00
N SER A 188 7.45 -3.67 15.81
CA SER A 188 8.57 -3.77 14.86
C SER A 188 8.57 -2.65 13.83
N GLY A 189 7.45 -1.93 13.70
CA GLY A 189 7.32 -0.83 12.75
C GLY A 189 5.98 -0.12 12.83
N HIS A 190 5.91 0.98 12.12
CA HIS A 190 4.74 1.83 12.04
C HIS A 190 4.42 2.14 10.59
N MET A 191 3.14 2.28 10.29
CA MET A 191 2.65 2.77 9.01
C MET A 191 1.70 3.93 9.26
N ALA A 192 1.92 5.06 8.61
CA ALA A 192 1.16 6.27 8.88
C ALA A 192 0.80 7.05 7.61
N ASP A 193 -0.29 7.79 7.67
CA ASP A 193 -0.62 8.78 6.65
C ASP A 193 0.48 9.84 6.54
N ILE A 194 0.71 10.32 5.32
CA ILE A 194 1.75 11.33 5.06
C ILE A 194 1.51 12.63 5.85
N GLY A 195 0.26 12.97 6.16
CA GLY A 195 -0.10 14.11 7.00
C GLY A 195 0.38 13.98 8.45
N MET A 196 0.60 12.77 8.94
CA MET A 196 1.18 12.54 10.28
C MET A 196 2.59 13.08 10.41
N ARG A 197 3.36 13.20 9.33
CA ARG A 197 4.71 13.79 9.37
C ARG A 197 4.70 15.23 9.91
N ALA A 198 3.69 16.02 9.51
CA ALA A 198 3.55 17.38 9.99
C ALA A 198 3.18 17.42 11.49
N LYS A 199 2.25 16.56 11.90
CA LYS A 199 1.85 16.42 13.30
C LYS A 199 3.01 15.98 14.19
N LEU A 200 3.78 14.97 13.78
CA LEU A 200 4.97 14.50 14.52
C LEU A 200 6.03 15.58 14.66
N ARG A 201 6.32 16.34 13.59
CA ARG A 201 7.29 17.45 13.65
C ARG A 201 6.81 18.61 14.53
N GLY A 202 5.52 18.74 14.71
CA GLY A 202 4.92 19.76 15.57
C GLY A 202 4.97 19.43 17.06
N LEU A 203 5.36 18.19 17.43
CA LEU A 203 5.47 17.78 18.84
C LEU A 203 6.63 18.50 19.51
N LYS A 204 6.34 19.19 20.61
CA LYS A 204 7.30 19.93 21.42
C LYS A 204 7.17 19.53 22.88
N ASP A 205 8.27 19.62 23.63
CA ASP A 205 8.26 19.47 25.08
C ASP A 205 7.73 20.76 25.75
N GLY A 206 7.62 20.74 27.09
CA GLY A 206 7.20 21.91 27.89
C GLY A 206 8.14 23.12 27.79
N ASN A 207 9.33 22.97 27.22
CA ASN A 207 10.32 24.00 26.95
C ASN A 207 10.39 24.38 25.45
N GLU A 208 9.35 24.06 24.67
CA GLU A 208 9.24 24.28 23.23
C GLU A 208 10.30 23.57 22.37
N ARG A 209 11.02 22.59 22.90
CA ARG A 209 11.98 21.81 22.13
C ARG A 209 11.26 20.75 21.30
N PRO A 210 11.62 20.56 20.01
CA PRO A 210 11.03 19.51 19.21
C PRO A 210 11.35 18.14 19.81
N LEU A 211 10.34 17.33 20.09
CA LEU A 211 10.49 15.95 20.56
C LEU A 211 10.90 15.02 19.43
N PHE A 212 10.42 15.30 18.24
CA PHE A 212 10.71 14.55 17.04
C PHE A 212 11.84 15.22 16.26
N LEU A 213 13.08 14.91 16.63
CA LEU A 213 14.27 15.50 16.02
C LEU A 213 14.59 14.82 14.69
N ASN A 214 14.37 15.53 13.61
CA ASN A 214 15.01 15.21 12.33
C ASN A 214 16.22 16.12 12.16
N SER A 215 17.40 15.53 12.01
CA SER A 215 18.58 16.31 11.59
C SER A 215 18.30 16.94 10.22
N MET A 216 18.44 18.27 10.13
CA MET A 216 18.28 18.98 8.87
C MET A 216 19.32 18.55 7.81
N GLN A 217 20.36 17.83 8.23
CA GLN A 217 21.49 17.41 7.39
C GLN A 217 21.38 15.96 6.90
N GLN A 218 20.49 15.15 7.47
CA GLN A 218 20.28 13.78 7.02
C GLN A 218 18.85 13.63 6.48
N ALA A 219 18.71 13.04 5.29
CA ALA A 219 17.44 12.54 4.79
C ALA A 219 16.96 11.47 5.79
N GLY A 220 16.16 11.90 6.77
CA GLY A 220 15.89 11.11 7.95
C GLY A 220 14.96 9.93 7.66
N ASN A 221 15.37 8.75 8.02
CA ASN A 221 14.45 7.68 8.32
C ASN A 221 13.66 8.11 9.56
N TYR A 222 12.36 8.28 9.39
CA TYR A 222 11.48 8.57 10.52
C TYR A 222 11.37 7.32 11.39
N THR A 223 11.76 7.44 12.67
CA THR A 223 11.64 6.38 13.65
C THR A 223 10.82 6.86 14.84
N LEU A 224 10.01 5.99 15.39
CA LEU A 224 9.27 6.21 16.62
C LEU A 224 9.56 5.03 17.54
N ASP A 225 9.98 5.30 18.77
CA ASP A 225 10.39 4.27 19.73
C ASP A 225 11.38 3.25 19.13
N GLY A 226 12.36 3.74 18.36
CA GLY A 226 13.38 2.91 17.70
C GLY A 226 12.89 2.16 16.44
N SER A 227 11.61 2.11 16.18
CA SER A 227 11.02 1.42 15.05
C SER A 227 10.76 2.37 13.86
N ALA A 228 10.96 1.89 12.63
CA ALA A 228 10.80 2.69 11.42
C ALA A 228 9.34 3.02 11.13
N ILE A 229 9.09 4.25 10.66
CA ILE A 229 7.78 4.66 10.17
C ILE A 229 7.80 4.66 8.64
N GLN A 230 6.88 3.89 8.05
CA GLN A 230 6.62 3.90 6.62
C GLN A 230 5.45 4.83 6.29
N PHE A 231 5.60 5.64 5.24
CA PHE A 231 4.55 6.53 4.73
C PHE A 231 4.16 6.08 3.33
N PRO A 232 3.09 5.29 3.17
CA PRO A 232 2.62 4.85 1.87
C PRO A 232 2.29 6.07 0.97
N ARG A 233 2.78 6.04 -0.28
CA ARG A 233 2.52 7.10 -1.27
C ARG A 233 1.72 6.60 -2.46
N ASN A 234 1.30 5.34 -2.44
CA ASN A 234 0.51 4.70 -3.49
C ASN A 234 -1.00 5.01 -3.41
N GLY A 235 -1.41 5.91 -2.49
CA GLY A 235 -2.83 6.29 -2.34
C GLY A 235 -3.73 5.26 -1.65
N ALA A 236 -3.18 4.13 -1.21
CA ALA A 236 -3.96 3.08 -0.53
C ALA A 236 -4.33 3.42 0.92
N PHE A 237 -3.59 4.32 1.57
CA PHE A 237 -3.79 4.64 2.98
C PHE A 237 -4.96 5.61 3.18
N ASP A 238 -6.05 5.12 3.76
CA ASP A 238 -7.26 5.89 4.03
C ASP A 238 -7.15 6.63 5.37
N LYS A 239 -6.83 7.92 5.30
CA LYS A 239 -6.73 8.82 6.46
C LYS A 239 -8.04 9.01 7.23
N THR A 240 -9.20 8.69 6.62
CA THR A 240 -10.51 8.80 7.29
C THR A 240 -10.77 7.63 8.23
N LYS A 241 -10.08 6.50 8.04
CA LYS A 241 -10.19 5.30 8.86
C LYS A 241 -9.06 5.15 9.86
N ALA A 242 -7.85 5.57 9.48
CA ALA A 242 -6.68 5.48 10.36
C ALA A 242 -5.69 6.62 10.08
N HIS A 243 -5.03 7.12 11.11
CA HIS A 243 -3.89 8.02 11.00
C HIS A 243 -2.56 7.29 11.07
N MET A 244 -2.51 6.25 11.91
CA MET A 244 -1.30 5.44 12.10
C MET A 244 -1.68 4.03 12.52
N ILE A 245 -0.90 3.07 12.06
CA ILE A 245 -0.97 1.65 12.44
C ILE A 245 0.40 1.28 12.99
N SER A 246 0.43 0.78 14.22
CA SER A 246 1.66 0.32 14.88
C SER A 246 1.52 -1.14 15.22
N GLY A 247 2.59 -1.92 15.08
CA GLY A 247 2.51 -3.32 15.44
C GLY A 247 3.73 -4.15 15.06
N ASP A 248 3.59 -5.44 15.30
CA ASP A 248 4.57 -6.43 14.90
C ASP A 248 4.30 -6.94 13.48
N PHE A 249 4.92 -6.32 12.51
CA PHE A 249 4.79 -6.69 11.10
C PHE A 249 5.37 -8.07 10.77
N SER A 250 6.18 -8.66 11.64
CA SER A 250 6.63 -10.04 11.49
C SER A 250 5.48 -11.04 11.59
N GLN A 251 4.38 -10.66 12.24
CA GLN A 251 3.14 -11.44 12.33
C GLN A 251 2.25 -11.30 11.10
N LEU A 252 2.48 -10.32 10.23
CA LEU A 252 1.83 -10.26 8.94
C LEU A 252 2.61 -11.13 7.97
N VAL A 253 2.08 -12.33 7.69
CA VAL A 253 2.73 -13.27 6.78
C VAL A 253 2.01 -13.29 5.45
N TYR A 254 2.78 -13.29 4.36
CA TYR A 254 2.23 -13.43 3.02
C TYR A 254 3.03 -14.43 2.18
N SER A 255 2.37 -14.99 1.20
CA SER A 255 3.01 -15.89 0.26
C SER A 255 2.51 -15.63 -1.16
N ILE A 256 3.42 -15.68 -2.11
CA ILE A 256 3.15 -15.47 -3.52
C ILE A 256 3.03 -16.86 -4.18
N ARG A 257 1.91 -17.10 -4.87
CA ARG A 257 1.73 -18.29 -5.68
C ARG A 257 2.24 -18.08 -7.09
N GLN A 258 1.95 -16.91 -7.66
CA GLN A 258 2.35 -16.51 -9.01
C GLN A 258 2.74 -15.04 -8.97
N ASP A 259 3.96 -14.77 -9.37
CA ASP A 259 4.44 -13.40 -9.53
C ASP A 259 3.76 -12.72 -10.73
N ILE A 260 3.91 -11.41 -10.87
CA ILE A 260 3.29 -10.64 -11.93
C ILE A 260 3.71 -11.20 -13.29
N THR A 261 2.73 -11.67 -14.06
CA THR A 261 2.93 -12.17 -15.42
C THR A 261 2.18 -11.29 -16.40
N PHE A 262 2.88 -10.87 -17.45
CA PHE A 262 2.33 -10.06 -18.52
C PHE A 262 2.10 -10.93 -19.76
N LYS A 263 0.92 -10.78 -20.38
CA LYS A 263 0.61 -11.41 -21.66
C LYS A 263 -0.07 -10.42 -22.60
N LEU A 264 0.39 -10.37 -23.83
CA LEU A 264 -0.24 -9.60 -24.92
C LEU A 264 -1.27 -10.48 -25.62
N PHE A 265 -2.41 -9.87 -25.95
CA PHE A 265 -3.49 -10.46 -26.71
C PHE A 265 -3.83 -9.52 -27.85
N THR A 266 -3.86 -10.05 -29.07
CA THR A 266 -4.29 -9.38 -30.30
C THR A 266 -5.71 -9.75 -30.69
N GLU A 267 -6.23 -10.84 -30.09
CA GLU A 267 -7.55 -11.37 -30.36
C GLU A 267 -8.34 -11.53 -29.07
N GLY A 268 -9.65 -11.29 -29.15
CA GLY A 268 -10.56 -11.45 -28.02
C GLY A 268 -11.51 -10.27 -27.85
N VAL A 269 -12.36 -10.40 -26.83
CA VAL A 269 -13.36 -9.39 -26.46
C VAL A 269 -13.09 -8.91 -25.03
N VAL A 270 -13.03 -7.61 -24.85
CA VAL A 270 -12.99 -6.95 -23.55
C VAL A 270 -14.41 -6.51 -23.19
N GLN A 271 -14.91 -6.97 -22.05
CA GLN A 271 -16.26 -6.67 -21.57
C GLN A 271 -16.21 -5.68 -20.39
N ASN A 272 -17.23 -4.87 -20.28
CA ASN A 272 -17.52 -4.07 -19.09
C ASN A 272 -18.02 -4.95 -17.94
N THR A 273 -18.12 -4.39 -16.74
CA THR A 273 -18.62 -5.07 -15.54
C THR A 273 -20.09 -5.50 -15.64
N ASP A 274 -20.88 -4.87 -16.53
CA ASP A 274 -22.27 -5.20 -16.82
C ASP A 274 -22.42 -6.32 -17.87
N GLY A 275 -21.29 -6.84 -18.40
CA GLY A 275 -21.27 -7.89 -19.43
C GLY A 275 -21.42 -7.37 -20.87
N THR A 276 -21.56 -6.06 -21.07
CA THR A 276 -21.57 -5.49 -22.41
C THR A 276 -20.17 -5.49 -23.02
N ILE A 277 -20.06 -5.63 -24.34
CA ILE A 277 -18.79 -5.60 -25.04
C ILE A 277 -18.28 -4.17 -25.06
N ALA A 278 -17.13 -3.93 -24.43
CA ALA A 278 -16.43 -2.66 -24.49
C ALA A 278 -15.62 -2.56 -25.80
N TYR A 279 -14.81 -3.59 -26.06
CA TYR A 279 -13.95 -3.66 -27.25
C TYR A 279 -13.87 -5.09 -27.77
N ASN A 280 -13.92 -5.24 -29.09
CA ASN A 280 -13.49 -6.45 -29.78
C ASN A 280 -12.11 -6.16 -30.37
N LEU A 281 -11.06 -6.78 -29.82
CA LEU A 281 -9.69 -6.44 -30.17
C LEU A 281 -9.42 -6.56 -31.67
N MET A 282 -9.91 -7.62 -32.30
CA MET A 282 -9.73 -7.88 -33.72
C MET A 282 -10.51 -6.89 -34.60
N GLN A 283 -11.74 -6.48 -34.21
CA GLN A 283 -12.57 -5.56 -35.02
C GLN A 283 -12.18 -4.09 -34.83
N ASN A 284 -11.53 -3.77 -33.70
CA ASN A 284 -11.16 -2.41 -33.34
C ASN A 284 -9.65 -2.15 -33.53
N ASP A 285 -8.91 -3.10 -34.12
CA ASP A 285 -7.46 -3.05 -34.31
C ASP A 285 -6.74 -2.65 -33.00
N MET A 286 -6.95 -3.46 -31.95
CA MET A 286 -6.44 -3.20 -30.59
C MET A 286 -5.61 -4.38 -30.07
N VAL A 287 -4.59 -4.03 -29.28
CA VAL A 287 -3.81 -4.99 -28.49
C VAL A 287 -4.11 -4.78 -27.02
N ALA A 288 -4.32 -5.87 -26.28
CA ALA A 288 -4.55 -5.81 -24.85
C ALA A 288 -3.38 -6.43 -24.07
N LEU A 289 -2.82 -5.68 -23.11
CA LEU A 289 -1.88 -6.19 -22.13
C LEU A 289 -2.65 -6.66 -20.90
N ARG A 290 -2.57 -7.95 -20.59
CA ARG A 290 -3.09 -8.52 -19.35
C ARG A 290 -1.97 -8.79 -18.38
N ALA A 291 -2.08 -8.25 -17.16
CA ALA A 291 -1.22 -8.59 -16.05
C ALA A 291 -2.02 -9.37 -14.99
N VAL A 292 -1.39 -10.40 -14.43
CA VAL A 292 -2.00 -11.26 -13.40
C VAL A 292 -0.96 -11.56 -12.34
N MET A 293 -1.39 -11.47 -11.06
CA MET A 293 -0.61 -11.86 -9.89
C MET A 293 -1.50 -12.69 -8.95
N ARG A 294 -0.91 -13.67 -8.25
CA ARG A 294 -1.62 -14.46 -7.23
C ARG A 294 -0.85 -14.46 -5.93
N LEU A 295 -1.48 -13.98 -4.87
CA LEU A 295 -0.91 -13.95 -3.53
C LEU A 295 -1.97 -14.23 -2.47
N GLY A 296 -1.50 -14.58 -1.28
CA GLY A 296 -2.34 -14.72 -0.10
C GLY A 296 -1.61 -14.22 1.14
N TRP A 297 -2.36 -13.82 2.16
CA TRP A 297 -1.82 -13.33 3.41
C TRP A 297 -2.64 -13.80 4.61
N GLU A 298 -2.02 -13.77 5.79
CA GLU A 298 -2.69 -14.13 7.07
C GLU A 298 -1.92 -13.51 8.24
N ILE A 299 -2.59 -13.38 9.38
CA ILE A 299 -1.98 -13.07 10.68
C ILE A 299 -2.15 -14.30 11.57
N PRO A 300 -1.08 -15.07 11.81
CA PRO A 300 -1.15 -16.28 12.63
C PRO A 300 -1.68 -16.02 14.04
N ASN A 301 -1.25 -14.93 14.68
CA ASN A 301 -1.64 -14.53 16.05
C ASN A 301 -1.54 -15.69 17.04
N PRO A 302 -0.31 -16.28 17.24
CA PRO A 302 -0.13 -17.40 18.14
C PRO A 302 -0.41 -17.02 19.60
N VAL A 303 -0.79 -18.00 20.42
CA VAL A 303 -0.98 -17.78 21.84
C VAL A 303 0.35 -17.38 22.49
N ASN A 304 0.27 -16.38 23.37
CA ASN A 304 1.40 -15.99 24.23
C ASN A 304 0.99 -16.05 25.73
N ALA A 305 1.99 -15.95 26.59
CA ALA A 305 1.75 -16.07 28.05
C ALA A 305 1.06 -14.83 28.64
N MET A 306 1.19 -13.67 28.03
CA MET A 306 0.65 -12.39 28.51
C MET A 306 -0.83 -12.24 28.18
N ALA A 307 -1.22 -12.47 26.92
CA ALA A 307 -2.60 -12.35 26.46
C ALA A 307 -3.13 -13.71 25.99
N LYS A 308 -3.75 -14.45 26.89
CA LYS A 308 -4.28 -15.81 26.60
C LYS A 308 -5.57 -15.77 25.77
N GLU A 309 -6.39 -14.72 25.93
CA GLU A 309 -7.66 -14.57 25.23
C GLU A 309 -7.43 -14.18 23.77
N LYS A 310 -7.78 -15.09 22.85
CA LYS A 310 -7.61 -14.91 21.40
C LYS A 310 -8.33 -13.67 20.84
N ALA A 311 -9.49 -13.33 21.41
CA ALA A 311 -10.31 -12.20 20.96
C ALA A 311 -9.68 -10.83 21.27
N LYS A 312 -8.92 -10.73 22.36
CA LYS A 312 -8.27 -9.49 22.79
C LYS A 312 -6.81 -9.37 22.36
N ARG A 313 -6.20 -10.46 21.91
CA ARG A 313 -4.83 -10.50 21.46
C ARG A 313 -4.74 -10.15 20.00
N PHE A 314 -4.11 -9.04 19.67
CA PHE A 314 -3.88 -8.64 18.29
C PHE A 314 -2.53 -7.93 18.15
N PRO A 315 -1.70 -8.28 17.16
CA PRO A 315 -0.34 -7.75 17.03
C PRO A 315 -0.27 -6.33 16.46
N PHE A 316 -1.40 -5.68 16.20
CA PHE A 316 -1.45 -4.31 15.68
C PHE A 316 -2.43 -3.45 16.46
N ALA A 317 -2.09 -2.18 16.61
CA ALA A 317 -2.99 -1.16 17.14
C ALA A 317 -3.10 0.01 16.16
N VAL A 318 -4.23 0.69 16.18
CA VAL A 318 -4.58 1.72 15.21
C VAL A 318 -4.92 3.03 15.91
N LEU A 319 -4.31 4.12 15.44
CA LEU A 319 -4.70 5.48 15.78
C LEU A 319 -5.80 5.92 14.80
N THR A 320 -7.02 6.04 15.30
CA THR A 320 -8.16 6.46 14.49
C THR A 320 -8.37 7.97 14.55
N PRO A 321 -8.96 8.59 13.52
CA PRO A 321 -9.41 9.96 13.61
C PRO A 321 -10.48 10.12 14.71
N THR A 322 -10.67 11.35 15.19
CA THR A 322 -11.83 11.68 16.04
C THR A 322 -13.09 11.42 15.24
N SER A 323 -14.04 10.68 15.84
CA SER A 323 -15.38 10.56 15.26
C SER A 323 -15.97 11.98 15.15
N ALA A 324 -16.36 12.36 13.92
CA ALA A 324 -17.06 13.60 13.65
C ALA A 324 -18.44 13.60 14.32
#